data_fc072020ced04bad8651727d38bc2c72
#
_entry.id   fc072020ced04bad8651727d38bc2c72
#
_cell.length_a   1.000
_cell.length_b   1.000
_cell.length_c   1.000
_cell.angle_alpha   90.00
_cell.angle_beta   90.00
_cell.angle_gamma   90.00
#
_symmetry.space_group_name_H-M   'P 1'
#
loop_
_entity.id
_entity.type
_entity.pdbx_description
1 polymer ?
#
loop_
_entity_poly.entity_id
_entity_poly.type
_entity_poly.pdbx_seq_one_letter_code
_entity_poly.pdbx_strand_id
1 'polypeptide(L)'
;MTATAQALRPPSRTLLLLEGRALQELGAFMLLRPWLAAAPRGDGHPVLVLPGLLASDFSTQPLRSFLKAQGYTVHGWKQGRNLGLRPGVEPDMLERVEELYDRHGGRKLSLVGWSLGGIYARQLAKRLPDKVRCVISLGSPFTGNPKATNAWKVYEFASGQRVEDSDEHIAGPLSEPPPVPTTSIFSRSDGICAWQTCVNEEREQVENIEVYGSHCGLGHHPAAVYAVADRLAQPEGQWKKFDRSGWKSLVFPDWRRS
;
A
#
# COMPACT_ATOMS: atom_id res chain seq x y z
N MET A 1 2.59 23.27 26.15
CA MET A 1 3.35 22.13 26.70
C MET A 1 3.61 21.18 25.54
N THR A 2 4.75 21.27 24.90
CA THR A 2 5.18 20.44 23.79
C THR A 2 5.55 19.07 24.35
N ALA A 3 4.65 18.08 24.17
CA ALA A 3 5.00 16.70 24.40
C ALA A 3 6.17 16.37 23.45
N THR A 4 7.33 16.09 24.02
CA THR A 4 8.49 15.55 23.31
C THR A 4 8.03 14.37 22.47
N ALA A 5 8.01 14.53 21.15
CA ALA A 5 7.71 13.45 20.21
C ALA A 5 8.71 12.32 20.51
N GLN A 6 8.25 11.29 21.20
CA GLN A 6 9.06 10.12 21.53
C GLN A 6 9.49 9.53 20.18
N ALA A 7 10.80 9.49 19.93
CA ALA A 7 11.32 9.03 18.66
C ALA A 7 10.77 7.62 18.38
N LEU A 8 9.97 7.49 17.34
CA LEU A 8 9.39 6.20 16.94
C LEU A 8 10.51 5.18 16.73
N ARG A 9 10.32 3.99 17.31
CA ARG A 9 11.27 2.88 17.23
C ARG A 9 10.73 1.79 16.30
N PRO A 10 11.62 0.97 15.72
CA PRO A 10 11.19 -0.23 15.00
C PRO A 10 10.31 -1.13 15.87
N PRO A 11 9.43 -1.94 15.26
CA PRO A 11 8.65 -2.95 15.96
C PRO A 11 9.52 -3.92 16.76
N SER A 12 8.94 -4.51 17.80
CA SER A 12 9.65 -5.43 18.68
C SER A 12 10.12 -6.69 17.93
N ARG A 13 11.16 -7.35 18.46
CA ARG A 13 11.65 -8.63 17.92
C ARG A 13 10.56 -9.71 17.92
N THR A 14 9.65 -9.68 18.88
CA THR A 14 8.51 -10.62 18.93
C THR A 14 7.60 -10.42 17.72
N LEU A 15 7.23 -9.18 17.40
CA LEU A 15 6.45 -8.89 16.20
C LEU A 15 7.18 -9.29 14.91
N LEU A 16 8.50 -9.06 14.86
CA LEU A 16 9.31 -9.48 13.73
C LEU A 16 9.29 -11.01 13.53
N LEU A 17 9.38 -11.78 14.61
CA LEU A 17 9.26 -13.24 14.54
C LEU A 17 7.86 -13.70 14.12
N LEU A 18 6.84 -12.97 14.53
CA LEU A 18 5.44 -13.22 14.14
C LEU A 18 5.13 -12.90 12.66
N GLU A 19 6.05 -12.31 11.90
CA GLU A 19 5.91 -12.16 10.45
C GLU A 19 5.78 -13.51 9.71
N GLY A 20 6.29 -14.61 10.31
CA GLY A 20 6.08 -15.96 9.78
C GLY A 20 4.62 -16.38 9.62
N ARG A 21 3.67 -15.72 10.30
CA ARG A 21 2.24 -15.96 10.14
C ARG A 21 1.69 -15.55 8.75
N ALA A 22 2.47 -14.83 7.96
CA ALA A 22 2.13 -14.53 6.56
C ALA A 22 1.75 -15.78 5.75
N LEU A 23 2.36 -16.94 6.07
CA LEU A 23 1.98 -18.23 5.42
C LEU A 23 0.58 -18.68 5.84
N GLN A 24 0.20 -18.48 7.10
CA GLN A 24 -1.16 -18.79 7.59
C GLN A 24 -2.18 -17.84 6.98
N GLU A 25 -1.83 -16.57 6.83
CA GLU A 25 -2.65 -15.54 6.19
C GLU A 25 -2.87 -15.87 4.71
N LEU A 26 -1.85 -16.39 4.01
CA LEU A 26 -1.98 -16.89 2.64
C LEU A 26 -2.93 -18.10 2.58
N GLY A 27 -2.82 -19.04 3.52
CA GLY A 27 -3.76 -20.15 3.66
C GLY A 27 -5.19 -19.69 3.88
N ALA A 28 -5.40 -18.73 4.80
CA ALA A 28 -6.69 -18.11 5.06
C ALA A 28 -7.26 -17.40 3.81
N PHE A 29 -6.41 -16.69 3.07
CA PHE A 29 -6.80 -16.08 1.79
C PHE A 29 -7.32 -17.11 0.79
N MET A 30 -6.62 -18.24 0.64
CA MET A 30 -7.04 -19.31 -0.27
C MET A 30 -8.37 -19.93 0.14
N LEU A 31 -8.56 -20.19 1.44
CA LEU A 31 -9.80 -20.76 1.98
C LEU A 31 -10.99 -19.80 1.88
N LEU A 32 -10.75 -18.50 2.07
CA LEU A 32 -11.80 -17.47 2.07
C LEU A 32 -12.07 -16.87 0.67
N ARG A 33 -11.41 -17.36 -0.38
CA ARG A 33 -11.66 -16.91 -1.77
C ARG A 33 -13.14 -16.90 -2.18
N PRO A 34 -13.96 -17.92 -1.85
CA PRO A 34 -15.39 -17.88 -2.18
C PRO A 34 -16.13 -16.72 -1.52
N TRP A 35 -15.80 -16.41 -0.27
CA TRP A 35 -16.36 -15.26 0.44
C TRP A 35 -15.84 -13.94 -0.11
N LEU A 36 -14.56 -13.85 -0.39
CA LEU A 36 -13.93 -12.68 -1.03
C LEU A 36 -14.49 -12.40 -2.43
N ALA A 37 -15.00 -13.41 -3.13
CA ALA A 37 -15.66 -13.23 -4.43
C ALA A 37 -16.94 -12.36 -4.33
N ALA A 38 -17.53 -12.24 -3.13
CA ALA A 38 -18.65 -11.34 -2.83
C ALA A 38 -18.21 -9.89 -2.52
N ALA A 39 -16.91 -9.60 -2.50
CA ALA A 39 -16.42 -8.23 -2.36
C ALA A 39 -16.87 -7.35 -3.54
N PRO A 40 -16.93 -6.03 -3.36
CA PRO A 40 -17.35 -5.12 -4.43
C PRO A 40 -16.57 -5.33 -5.73
N ARG A 41 -17.31 -5.36 -6.83
CA ARG A 41 -16.74 -5.60 -8.16
C ARG A 41 -16.23 -4.34 -8.82
N GLY A 42 -15.23 -4.49 -9.66
CA GLY A 42 -14.63 -3.42 -10.42
C GLY A 42 -15.41 -3.07 -11.69
N ASP A 43 -15.10 -1.90 -12.21
CA ASP A 43 -15.64 -1.33 -13.45
C ASP A 43 -14.69 -1.52 -14.65
N GLY A 44 -13.69 -2.41 -14.52
CA GLY A 44 -12.69 -2.69 -15.57
C GLY A 44 -11.53 -1.70 -15.65
N HIS A 45 -11.47 -0.66 -14.80
CA HIS A 45 -10.37 0.30 -14.89
C HIS A 45 -8.98 -0.32 -14.60
N PRO A 46 -7.91 0.26 -15.14
CA PRO A 46 -6.57 -0.26 -14.95
C PRO A 46 -6.07 -0.06 -13.51
N VAL A 47 -5.47 -1.10 -12.96
CA VAL A 47 -4.83 -1.10 -11.63
C VAL A 47 -3.37 -1.51 -11.77
N LEU A 48 -2.45 -0.66 -11.31
CA LEU A 48 -1.03 -0.98 -11.22
C LEU A 48 -0.68 -1.36 -9.79
N VAL A 49 -0.08 -2.56 -9.61
CA VAL A 49 0.34 -3.07 -8.29
C VAL A 49 1.86 -3.03 -8.20
N LEU A 50 2.37 -2.36 -7.16
CA LEU A 50 3.78 -2.11 -6.91
C LEU A 50 4.27 -2.94 -5.71
N PRO A 51 5.33 -3.78 -5.87
CA PRO A 51 5.81 -4.66 -4.82
C PRO A 51 6.65 -3.93 -3.77
N GLY A 52 6.75 -4.53 -2.57
CA GLY A 52 7.64 -4.07 -1.51
C GLY A 52 9.13 -4.30 -1.79
N LEU A 53 9.98 -3.88 -0.85
CA LEU A 53 11.42 -4.09 -0.89
C LEU A 53 11.74 -5.59 -1.00
N LEU A 54 12.73 -5.94 -1.84
CA LEU A 54 13.16 -7.30 -2.20
C LEU A 54 12.09 -8.17 -2.88
N ALA A 55 10.86 -7.70 -2.98
CA ALA A 55 9.76 -8.38 -3.64
C ALA A 55 9.75 -8.12 -5.16
N SER A 56 8.90 -8.84 -5.88
CA SER A 56 8.70 -8.68 -7.32
C SER A 56 7.22 -8.87 -7.65
N ASP A 57 6.87 -8.84 -8.92
CA ASP A 57 5.51 -9.16 -9.38
C ASP A 57 5.01 -10.53 -8.93
N PHE A 58 5.91 -11.48 -8.61
CA PHE A 58 5.53 -12.77 -8.07
C PHE A 58 4.86 -12.65 -6.70
N SER A 59 5.41 -11.83 -5.81
CA SER A 59 4.86 -11.63 -4.46
C SER A 59 3.47 -10.96 -4.45
N THR A 60 3.17 -10.15 -5.47
CA THR A 60 1.87 -9.49 -5.60
C THR A 60 0.85 -10.32 -6.40
N GLN A 61 1.23 -11.50 -6.89
CA GLN A 61 0.36 -12.34 -7.72
C GLN A 61 -0.98 -12.72 -7.05
N PRO A 62 -1.04 -13.08 -5.75
CA PRO A 62 -2.31 -13.38 -5.10
C PRO A 62 -3.29 -12.19 -5.19
N LEU A 63 -2.85 -10.99 -4.83
CA LEU A 63 -3.65 -9.76 -4.92
C LEU A 63 -4.06 -9.46 -6.36
N ARG A 64 -3.10 -9.49 -7.30
CA ARG A 64 -3.38 -9.19 -8.71
C ARG A 64 -4.37 -10.18 -9.33
N SER A 65 -4.25 -11.48 -8.99
CA SER A 65 -5.18 -12.50 -9.47
C SER A 65 -6.58 -12.31 -8.90
N PHE A 66 -6.68 -11.94 -7.63
CA PHE A 66 -7.95 -11.61 -7.00
C PHE A 66 -8.61 -10.39 -7.67
N LEU A 67 -7.89 -9.29 -7.83
CA LEU A 67 -8.42 -8.08 -8.46
C LEU A 67 -8.86 -8.31 -9.92
N LYS A 68 -8.12 -9.15 -10.67
CA LYS A 68 -8.57 -9.59 -12.02
C LYS A 68 -9.90 -10.32 -11.96
N ALA A 69 -10.07 -11.25 -11.00
CA ALA A 69 -11.32 -11.96 -10.80
C ALA A 69 -12.47 -11.03 -10.37
N GLN A 70 -12.16 -9.91 -9.73
CA GLN A 70 -13.14 -8.86 -9.40
C GLN A 70 -13.48 -7.94 -10.58
N GLY A 71 -12.85 -8.13 -11.74
CA GLY A 71 -13.19 -7.40 -12.96
C GLY A 71 -12.31 -6.19 -13.27
N TYR A 72 -11.15 -6.06 -12.62
CA TYR A 72 -10.17 -5.01 -12.96
C TYR A 72 -9.19 -5.46 -14.04
N THR A 73 -8.63 -4.50 -14.79
CA THR A 73 -7.49 -4.76 -15.68
C THR A 73 -6.19 -4.52 -14.91
N VAL A 74 -5.59 -5.59 -14.37
CA VAL A 74 -4.50 -5.49 -13.39
C VAL A 74 -3.13 -5.72 -13.99
N HIS A 75 -2.21 -4.82 -13.69
CA HIS A 75 -0.83 -4.81 -14.16
C HIS A 75 0.16 -4.92 -12.99
N GLY A 76 1.29 -5.56 -13.24
CA GLY A 76 2.46 -5.50 -12.38
C GLY A 76 3.41 -4.38 -12.80
N TRP A 77 4.39 -4.07 -11.95
CA TRP A 77 5.35 -2.99 -12.18
C TRP A 77 6.40 -3.32 -13.27
N LYS A 78 6.67 -4.61 -13.49
CA LYS A 78 7.56 -5.14 -14.56
C LYS A 78 9.05 -4.75 -14.47
N GLN A 79 9.54 -4.32 -13.34
CA GLN A 79 10.96 -3.98 -13.14
C GLN A 79 11.73 -5.04 -12.33
N GLY A 80 11.26 -6.29 -12.33
CA GLY A 80 11.91 -7.39 -11.63
C GLY A 80 11.81 -7.28 -10.12
N ARG A 81 12.93 -7.45 -9.41
CA ARG A 81 12.99 -7.36 -7.95
C ARG A 81 13.17 -5.90 -7.53
N ASN A 82 12.32 -5.44 -6.60
CA ASN A 82 12.42 -4.10 -6.03
C ASN A 82 13.61 -4.00 -5.06
N LEU A 83 14.68 -3.40 -5.50
CA LEU A 83 15.90 -3.20 -4.71
C LEU A 83 16.06 -1.76 -4.20
N GLY A 84 14.98 -1.02 -4.11
CA GLY A 84 14.98 0.39 -3.73
C GLY A 84 15.06 1.32 -4.95
N LEU A 85 15.15 2.62 -4.67
CA LEU A 85 15.17 3.66 -5.69
C LEU A 85 16.57 3.78 -6.30
N ARG A 86 16.92 2.85 -7.18
CA ARG A 86 18.17 2.88 -7.96
C ARG A 86 18.03 3.78 -9.19
N PRO A 87 19.16 4.24 -9.79
CA PRO A 87 19.10 4.98 -11.04
C PRO A 87 18.27 4.24 -12.11
N GLY A 88 17.36 4.96 -12.75
CA GLY A 88 16.45 4.41 -13.75
C GLY A 88 15.09 3.95 -13.22
N VAL A 89 14.97 3.56 -11.95
CA VAL A 89 13.70 3.02 -11.39
C VAL A 89 12.57 4.06 -11.42
N GLU A 90 12.87 5.30 -11.06
CA GLU A 90 11.83 6.37 -11.06
C GLU A 90 11.33 6.69 -12.48
N PRO A 91 12.18 7.01 -13.46
CA PRO A 91 11.74 7.25 -14.83
C PRO A 91 10.99 6.06 -15.42
N ASP A 92 11.44 4.83 -15.19
CA ASP A 92 10.77 3.62 -15.68
C ASP A 92 9.36 3.45 -15.05
N MET A 93 9.18 3.85 -13.77
CA MET A 93 7.87 3.83 -13.12
C MET A 93 6.94 4.90 -13.71
N LEU A 94 7.44 6.10 -13.97
CA LEU A 94 6.67 7.18 -14.60
C LEU A 94 6.24 6.77 -16.01
N GLU A 95 7.19 6.28 -16.84
CA GLU A 95 6.89 5.76 -18.17
C GLU A 95 5.85 4.63 -18.11
N ARG A 96 5.96 3.75 -17.11
CA ARG A 96 5.00 2.65 -16.92
C ARG A 96 3.57 3.15 -16.66
N VAL A 97 3.40 4.21 -15.88
CA VAL A 97 2.07 4.82 -15.65
C VAL A 97 1.56 5.45 -16.94
N GLU A 98 2.40 6.15 -17.68
CA GLU A 98 2.05 6.78 -18.97
C GLU A 98 1.65 5.74 -20.01
N GLU A 99 2.49 4.71 -20.20
CA GLU A 99 2.21 3.59 -21.09
C GLU A 99 0.85 2.95 -20.81
N LEU A 100 0.54 2.71 -19.54
CA LEU A 100 -0.73 2.09 -19.17
C LEU A 100 -1.90 3.05 -19.36
N TYR A 101 -1.74 4.33 -19.05
CA TYR A 101 -2.77 5.35 -19.29
C TYR A 101 -3.14 5.41 -20.78
N ASP A 102 -2.15 5.50 -21.68
CA ASP A 102 -2.36 5.56 -23.12
C ASP A 102 -2.96 4.25 -23.65
N ARG A 103 -2.45 3.09 -23.20
CA ARG A 103 -2.97 1.77 -23.58
C ARG A 103 -4.46 1.58 -23.24
N HIS A 104 -4.92 2.25 -22.17
CA HIS A 104 -6.32 2.20 -21.75
C HIS A 104 -7.14 3.40 -22.22
N GLY A 105 -6.71 4.08 -23.29
CA GLY A 105 -7.45 5.16 -23.93
C GLY A 105 -7.63 6.39 -23.05
N GLY A 106 -6.64 6.70 -22.21
CA GLY A 106 -6.70 7.86 -21.30
C GLY A 106 -7.53 7.61 -20.02
N ARG A 107 -7.79 6.35 -19.67
CA ARG A 107 -8.49 6.00 -18.45
C ARG A 107 -7.51 6.00 -17.27
N LYS A 108 -7.84 6.75 -16.21
CA LYS A 108 -6.99 6.86 -15.01
C LYS A 108 -6.74 5.52 -14.34
N LEU A 109 -5.52 5.33 -13.84
CA LEU A 109 -5.09 4.14 -13.12
C LEU A 109 -5.34 4.28 -11.62
N SER A 110 -5.73 3.20 -10.96
CA SER A 110 -5.55 3.07 -9.51
C SER A 110 -4.20 2.46 -9.21
N LEU A 111 -3.48 3.02 -8.23
CA LEU A 111 -2.19 2.52 -7.78
C LEU A 111 -2.34 1.80 -6.45
N VAL A 112 -1.91 0.55 -6.38
CA VAL A 112 -1.88 -0.24 -5.14
C VAL A 112 -0.44 -0.59 -4.84
N GLY A 113 0.09 -0.10 -3.73
CA GLY A 113 1.49 -0.33 -3.38
C GLY A 113 1.65 -1.02 -2.03
N TRP A 114 2.50 -2.04 -1.97
CA TRP A 114 2.82 -2.75 -0.74
C TRP A 114 4.17 -2.32 -0.19
N SER A 115 4.24 -1.92 1.10
CA SER A 115 5.45 -1.47 1.76
C SER A 115 6.14 -0.33 0.97
N LEU A 116 7.37 -0.49 0.53
CA LEU A 116 8.09 0.46 -0.34
C LEU A 116 7.30 0.80 -1.62
N GLY A 117 6.59 -0.18 -2.19
CA GLY A 117 5.73 0.06 -3.36
C GLY A 117 4.61 1.07 -3.11
N GLY A 118 4.12 1.19 -1.87
CA GLY A 118 3.12 2.21 -1.52
C GLY A 118 3.72 3.61 -1.42
N ILE A 119 4.99 3.72 -1.02
CA ILE A 119 5.73 4.99 -1.11
C ILE A 119 5.82 5.41 -2.58
N TYR A 120 6.19 4.49 -3.48
CA TYR A 120 6.24 4.77 -4.93
C TYR A 120 4.87 5.17 -5.48
N ALA A 121 3.80 4.45 -5.12
CA ALA A 121 2.44 4.79 -5.56
C ALA A 121 2.05 6.21 -5.18
N ARG A 122 2.37 6.65 -3.94
CA ARG A 122 2.11 8.02 -3.47
C ARG A 122 2.89 9.06 -4.29
N GLN A 123 4.17 8.81 -4.55
CA GLN A 123 5.01 9.74 -5.28
C GLN A 123 4.63 9.83 -6.76
N LEU A 124 4.32 8.69 -7.41
CA LEU A 124 3.81 8.67 -8.78
C LEU A 124 2.50 9.47 -8.92
N ALA A 125 1.59 9.34 -7.95
CA ALA A 125 0.33 10.08 -7.95
C ALA A 125 0.51 11.60 -7.74
N LYS A 126 1.59 12.03 -7.05
CA LYS A 126 1.95 13.46 -6.96
C LYS A 126 2.50 14.00 -8.28
N ARG A 127 3.26 13.17 -9.01
CA ARG A 127 3.87 13.56 -10.30
C ARG A 127 2.85 13.54 -11.44
N LEU A 128 1.90 12.61 -11.39
CA LEU A 128 0.93 12.36 -12.47
C LEU A 128 -0.52 12.33 -11.95
N PRO A 129 -0.99 13.37 -11.23
CA PRO A 129 -2.31 13.35 -10.59
C PRO A 129 -3.46 13.21 -11.61
N ASP A 130 -3.28 13.72 -12.82
CA ASP A 130 -4.28 13.64 -13.88
C ASP A 130 -4.42 12.23 -14.49
N LYS A 131 -3.41 11.35 -14.27
CA LYS A 131 -3.40 9.96 -14.77
C LYS A 131 -3.74 8.96 -13.66
N VAL A 132 -3.81 9.38 -12.40
CA VAL A 132 -4.09 8.52 -11.25
C VAL A 132 -5.48 8.78 -10.70
N ARG A 133 -6.25 7.70 -10.51
CA ARG A 133 -7.60 7.72 -9.95
C ARG A 133 -7.60 7.72 -8.42
N CYS A 134 -6.81 6.85 -7.83
CA CYS A 134 -6.62 6.76 -6.38
C CYS A 134 -5.34 6.01 -6.03
N VAL A 135 -4.91 6.15 -4.77
CA VAL A 135 -3.77 5.42 -4.19
C VAL A 135 -4.21 4.59 -3.00
N ILE A 136 -3.80 3.33 -2.96
CA ILE A 136 -3.96 2.45 -1.79
C ILE A 136 -2.57 1.93 -1.39
N SER A 137 -2.15 2.21 -0.17
CA SER A 137 -0.89 1.72 0.38
C SER A 137 -1.13 0.64 1.44
N LEU A 138 -0.30 -0.40 1.45
CA LEU A 138 -0.36 -1.53 2.37
C LEU A 138 0.91 -1.54 3.22
N GLY A 139 0.82 -1.19 4.50
CA GLY A 139 1.95 -1.18 5.45
C GLY A 139 3.13 -0.31 4.98
N SER A 140 2.88 0.84 4.39
CA SER A 140 3.92 1.69 3.82
C SER A 140 4.33 2.79 4.80
N PRO A 141 5.62 2.89 5.20
CA PRO A 141 6.10 3.87 6.16
C PRO A 141 6.44 5.19 5.45
N PHE A 142 5.47 6.10 5.34
CA PHE A 142 5.61 7.40 4.67
C PHE A 142 5.61 8.60 5.63
N THR A 143 5.54 8.36 6.95
CA THR A 143 5.59 9.43 7.97
C THR A 143 6.62 9.15 9.05
N GLY A 144 7.01 10.18 9.78
CA GLY A 144 7.87 10.06 10.96
C GLY A 144 9.31 9.69 10.65
N ASN A 145 9.94 8.91 11.52
CA ASN A 145 11.33 8.53 11.39
C ASN A 145 11.50 7.38 10.37
N PRO A 146 12.22 7.55 9.26
CA PRO A 146 12.45 6.50 8.27
C PRO A 146 13.21 5.28 8.83
N LYS A 147 13.89 5.41 9.96
CA LYS A 147 14.52 4.30 10.69
C LYS A 147 13.58 3.56 11.67
N ALA A 148 12.31 3.96 11.78
CA ALA A 148 11.32 3.25 12.58
C ALA A 148 10.78 1.98 11.88
N THR A 149 11.66 1.26 11.19
CA THR A 149 11.39 -0.01 10.50
C THR A 149 12.53 -0.99 10.71
N ASN A 150 12.23 -2.28 10.82
CA ASN A 150 13.24 -3.33 10.86
C ASN A 150 13.93 -3.55 9.50
N ALA A 151 13.44 -2.93 8.43
CA ALA A 151 13.95 -3.09 7.06
C ALA A 151 14.95 -2.00 6.63
N TRP A 152 15.18 -0.93 7.39
CA TRP A 152 15.98 0.20 6.92
C TRP A 152 17.42 -0.16 6.51
N LYS A 153 18.11 -1.03 7.27
CA LYS A 153 19.45 -1.50 6.90
C LYS A 153 19.45 -2.32 5.60
N VAL A 154 18.40 -3.11 5.41
CA VAL A 154 18.22 -3.92 4.20
C VAL A 154 17.98 -3.00 3.00
N TYR A 155 17.21 -1.92 3.18
CA TYR A 155 16.99 -0.91 2.16
C TYR A 155 18.31 -0.24 1.76
N GLU A 156 19.10 0.25 2.73
CA GLU A 156 20.38 0.91 2.44
C GLU A 156 21.35 -0.03 1.72
N PHE A 157 21.43 -1.29 2.15
CA PHE A 157 22.28 -2.29 1.49
C PHE A 157 21.79 -2.60 0.05
N ALA A 158 20.48 -2.75 -0.14
CA ALA A 158 19.91 -3.11 -1.43
C ALA A 158 19.93 -1.96 -2.45
N SER A 159 19.60 -0.74 -2.01
CA SER A 159 19.53 0.44 -2.86
C SER A 159 20.88 1.12 -3.09
N GLY A 160 21.82 0.98 -2.13
CA GLY A 160 23.05 1.76 -2.08
C GLY A 160 22.84 3.21 -1.63
N GLN A 161 21.64 3.56 -1.12
CA GLN A 161 21.27 4.90 -0.68
C GLN A 161 20.93 4.90 0.80
N ARG A 162 21.16 6.02 1.48
CA ARG A 162 20.72 6.18 2.87
C ARG A 162 19.20 6.41 2.91
N VAL A 163 18.55 5.79 3.87
CA VAL A 163 17.10 5.92 4.02
C VAL A 163 16.67 7.37 4.34
N GLU A 164 17.55 8.14 4.97
CA GLU A 164 17.34 9.55 5.31
C GLU A 164 17.31 10.45 4.06
N ASP A 165 18.02 10.08 3.01
CA ASP A 165 18.09 10.83 1.76
C ASP A 165 16.91 10.52 0.81
N SER A 166 16.06 9.56 1.18
CA SER A 166 14.94 9.11 0.34
C SER A 166 13.77 10.11 0.22
N ASP A 167 13.72 11.11 1.10
CA ASP A 167 12.66 12.13 1.09
C ASP A 167 12.80 13.15 -0.05
N GLU A 168 13.97 13.27 -0.67
CA GLU A 168 14.27 14.34 -1.62
C GLU A 168 13.98 13.97 -3.09
N HIS A 169 13.71 12.70 -3.40
CA HIS A 169 13.96 12.22 -4.76
C HIS A 169 12.77 12.18 -5.72
N ILE A 170 11.50 12.21 -5.29
CA ILE A 170 10.43 12.06 -6.29
C ILE A 170 9.47 13.26 -6.39
N ALA A 171 8.73 13.61 -5.34
CA ALA A 171 7.71 14.68 -5.46
C ALA A 171 7.35 15.34 -4.12
N GLY A 172 8.36 15.78 -3.37
CA GLY A 172 8.19 16.44 -2.09
C GLY A 172 7.95 15.46 -0.92
N PRO A 173 7.61 15.97 0.28
CA PRO A 173 7.59 15.20 1.52
C PRO A 173 6.74 13.93 1.41
N LEU A 174 7.28 12.78 1.86
CA LEU A 174 6.57 11.49 1.82
C LEU A 174 5.29 11.52 2.65
N SER A 175 5.29 12.28 3.76
CA SER A 175 4.15 12.40 4.68
C SER A 175 2.95 13.10 4.05
N GLU A 176 3.18 13.98 3.10
CA GLU A 176 2.09 14.67 2.41
C GLU A 176 1.33 13.69 1.49
N PRO A 177 0.01 13.55 1.63
CA PRO A 177 -0.77 12.71 0.73
C PRO A 177 -0.81 13.30 -0.68
N PRO A 178 -0.90 12.45 -1.73
CA PRO A 178 -1.11 12.94 -3.10
C PRO A 178 -2.47 13.61 -3.25
N PRO A 179 -2.65 14.48 -4.28
CA PRO A 179 -3.90 15.23 -4.51
C PRO A 179 -4.99 14.36 -5.18
N VAL A 180 -5.07 13.09 -4.80
CA VAL A 180 -6.08 12.10 -5.25
C VAL A 180 -6.55 11.29 -4.06
N PRO A 181 -7.73 10.65 -4.12
CA PRO A 181 -8.21 9.78 -3.05
C PRO A 181 -7.14 8.80 -2.58
N THR A 182 -6.85 8.80 -1.29
CA THR A 182 -5.72 8.06 -0.72
C THR A 182 -6.16 7.26 0.50
N THR A 183 -5.94 5.95 0.46
CA THR A 183 -6.21 5.04 1.57
C THR A 183 -4.92 4.37 2.03
N SER A 184 -4.62 4.44 3.32
CA SER A 184 -3.58 3.62 3.94
C SER A 184 -4.21 2.45 4.70
N ILE A 185 -3.82 1.23 4.34
CA ILE A 185 -4.18 0.00 5.07
C ILE A 185 -2.95 -0.42 5.86
N PHE A 186 -3.10 -0.54 7.17
CA PHE A 186 -1.99 -0.82 8.08
C PHE A 186 -2.40 -1.82 9.18
N SER A 187 -1.41 -2.31 9.92
CA SER A 187 -1.61 -3.21 11.06
C SER A 187 -0.77 -2.78 12.24
N ARG A 188 -1.36 -2.72 13.44
CA ARG A 188 -0.60 -2.50 14.69
C ARG A 188 0.31 -3.69 15.04
N SER A 189 0.06 -4.84 14.47
CA SER A 189 0.87 -6.04 14.65
C SER A 189 1.88 -6.28 13.51
N ASP A 190 2.14 -5.26 12.69
CA ASP A 190 3.21 -5.22 11.69
C ASP A 190 4.57 -5.34 12.41
N GLY A 191 5.37 -6.32 12.03
CA GLY A 191 6.70 -6.58 12.62
C GLY A 191 7.84 -5.92 11.86
N ILE A 192 7.56 -5.28 10.72
CA ILE A 192 8.58 -4.61 9.88
C ILE A 192 8.54 -3.10 10.08
N CYS A 193 7.37 -2.47 9.91
CA CYS A 193 7.20 -1.02 10.01
C CYS A 193 6.45 -0.66 11.29
N ALA A 194 6.93 0.34 12.01
CA ALA A 194 6.15 0.93 13.09
C ALA A 194 4.84 1.46 12.50
N TRP A 195 3.69 0.94 12.92
CA TRP A 195 2.39 1.23 12.32
C TRP A 195 2.08 2.75 12.25
N GLN A 196 2.57 3.53 13.23
CA GLN A 196 2.41 4.98 13.27
C GLN A 196 3.02 5.66 12.04
N THR A 197 4.04 5.04 11.42
CA THR A 197 4.65 5.56 10.19
C THR A 197 3.82 5.31 8.95
N CYS A 198 2.80 4.46 9.06
CA CYS A 198 1.91 4.08 7.97
C CYS A 198 0.56 4.82 7.98
N VAL A 199 0.38 5.81 8.87
CA VAL A 199 -0.90 6.50 9.08
C VAL A 199 -0.85 7.91 8.50
N ASN A 200 -1.86 8.25 7.68
CA ASN A 200 -2.06 9.61 7.20
C ASN A 200 -2.70 10.49 8.28
N GLU A 201 -2.41 11.78 8.22
CA GLU A 201 -3.34 12.77 8.75
C GLU A 201 -4.63 12.74 7.90
N GLU A 202 -5.77 12.45 8.53
CA GLU A 202 -7.02 12.32 7.79
C GLU A 202 -7.51 13.67 7.24
N ARG A 203 -7.94 13.64 5.99
CA ARG A 203 -8.53 14.77 5.26
C ARG A 203 -9.80 14.28 4.53
N GLU A 204 -10.42 15.14 3.75
CA GLU A 204 -11.65 14.81 3.04
C GLU A 204 -11.54 13.54 2.19
N GLN A 205 -10.47 13.40 1.41
CA GLN A 205 -10.22 12.24 0.53
C GLN A 205 -9.05 11.37 1.01
N VAL A 206 -8.70 11.44 2.30
CA VAL A 206 -7.58 10.69 2.89
C VAL A 206 -8.05 9.94 4.11
N GLU A 207 -7.79 8.63 4.15
CA GLU A 207 -8.23 7.77 5.24
C GLU A 207 -7.22 6.69 5.61
N ASN A 208 -7.46 6.08 6.75
CA ASN A 208 -6.69 4.95 7.27
C ASN A 208 -7.63 3.80 7.62
N ILE A 209 -7.23 2.58 7.28
CA ILE A 209 -7.96 1.34 7.60
C ILE A 209 -7.01 0.41 8.34
N GLU A 210 -7.36 0.08 9.58
CA GLU A 210 -6.62 -0.90 10.36
C GLU A 210 -7.10 -2.32 10.07
N VAL A 211 -6.17 -3.26 9.96
CA VAL A 211 -6.41 -4.70 9.87
C VAL A 211 -5.51 -5.45 10.85
N TYR A 212 -5.88 -6.67 11.23
CA TYR A 212 -5.03 -7.54 12.04
C TYR A 212 -4.20 -8.45 11.14
N GLY A 213 -2.99 -8.07 10.80
CA GLY A 213 -2.15 -8.84 9.88
C GLY A 213 -0.66 -8.62 10.09
N SER A 214 0.16 -9.51 9.54
CA SER A 214 1.60 -9.31 9.42
C SER A 214 1.90 -8.35 8.28
N HIS A 215 3.07 -7.69 8.32
CA HIS A 215 3.56 -6.88 7.19
C HIS A 215 3.69 -7.70 5.91
N CYS A 216 4.34 -8.85 6.03
CA CYS A 216 4.58 -9.77 4.91
C CYS A 216 3.29 -10.42 4.37
N GLY A 217 2.19 -10.37 5.12
CA GLY A 217 0.91 -10.90 4.73
C GLY A 217 -0.06 -9.88 4.12
N LEU A 218 0.14 -8.59 4.32
CA LEU A 218 -0.85 -7.56 3.91
C LEU A 218 -1.30 -7.66 2.45
N GLY A 219 -0.41 -8.08 1.55
CA GLY A 219 -0.74 -8.27 0.13
C GLY A 219 -1.68 -9.45 -0.17
N HIS A 220 -1.95 -10.31 0.81
CA HIS A 220 -2.86 -11.45 0.70
C HIS A 220 -3.69 -11.69 1.97
N HIS A 221 -3.62 -10.83 2.97
CA HIS A 221 -4.48 -10.93 4.15
C HIS A 221 -5.95 -10.67 3.75
N PRO A 222 -6.90 -11.56 4.09
CA PRO A 222 -8.29 -11.47 3.61
C PRO A 222 -8.96 -10.11 3.86
N ALA A 223 -8.81 -9.54 5.05
CA ALA A 223 -9.38 -8.24 5.36
C ALA A 223 -8.73 -7.10 4.55
N ALA A 224 -7.39 -7.12 4.40
CA ALA A 224 -6.69 -6.12 3.60
C ALA A 224 -7.12 -6.19 2.13
N VAL A 225 -7.21 -7.39 1.57
CA VAL A 225 -7.65 -7.62 0.18
C VAL A 225 -9.10 -7.18 -0.03
N TYR A 226 -9.99 -7.46 0.94
CA TYR A 226 -11.37 -6.96 0.91
C TYR A 226 -11.40 -5.42 0.92
N ALA A 227 -10.63 -4.78 1.81
CA ALA A 227 -10.56 -3.32 1.88
C ALA A 227 -10.03 -2.72 0.56
N VAL A 228 -9.03 -3.34 -0.07
CA VAL A 228 -8.55 -2.92 -1.41
C VAL A 228 -9.67 -2.98 -2.43
N ALA A 229 -10.44 -4.08 -2.49
CA ALA A 229 -11.56 -4.21 -3.43
C ALA A 229 -12.65 -3.17 -3.18
N ASP A 230 -13.01 -2.93 -1.92
CA ASP A 230 -14.00 -1.92 -1.53
C ASP A 230 -13.56 -0.50 -1.95
N ARG A 231 -12.31 -0.14 -1.72
CA ARG A 231 -11.77 1.16 -2.11
C ARG A 231 -11.68 1.36 -3.61
N LEU A 232 -11.25 0.35 -4.34
CA LEU A 232 -11.16 0.38 -5.80
C LEU A 232 -12.52 0.46 -6.48
N ALA A 233 -13.55 -0.13 -5.89
CA ALA A 233 -14.90 -0.20 -6.48
C ALA A 233 -15.64 1.15 -6.44
N GLN A 234 -15.14 2.16 -5.75
CA GLN A 234 -15.77 3.47 -5.72
C GLN A 234 -15.78 4.14 -7.10
N PRO A 235 -16.91 4.70 -7.56
CA PRO A 235 -16.93 5.46 -8.79
C PRO A 235 -15.95 6.64 -8.74
N GLU A 236 -15.31 6.96 -9.86
CA GLU A 236 -14.44 8.11 -9.95
C GLU A 236 -15.22 9.40 -9.62
N GLY A 237 -14.62 10.25 -8.80
CA GLY A 237 -15.25 11.50 -8.32
C GLY A 237 -16.31 11.32 -7.23
N GLN A 238 -16.61 10.09 -6.79
CA GLN A 238 -17.61 9.80 -5.75
C GLN A 238 -17.01 9.12 -4.53
N TRP A 239 -15.76 9.44 -4.21
CA TRP A 239 -15.07 8.81 -3.08
C TRP A 239 -15.77 9.11 -1.75
N LYS A 240 -15.90 8.08 -0.93
CA LYS A 240 -16.45 8.13 0.44
C LYS A 240 -15.53 7.34 1.36
N LYS A 241 -15.44 7.74 2.62
CA LYS A 241 -14.69 6.98 3.63
C LYS A 241 -15.21 5.55 3.77
N PHE A 242 -14.34 4.65 4.18
CA PHE A 242 -14.66 3.24 4.40
C PHE A 242 -15.74 3.08 5.46
N ASP A 243 -16.86 2.48 5.08
CA ASP A 243 -17.95 2.16 6.00
C ASP A 243 -17.60 0.90 6.81
N ARG A 244 -17.47 1.09 8.12
CA ARG A 244 -17.18 0.02 9.10
C ARG A 244 -18.43 -0.55 9.75
N SER A 245 -19.63 -0.23 9.28
CA SER A 245 -20.87 -0.71 9.88
C SER A 245 -21.09 -2.22 9.69
N GLY A 246 -22.01 -2.78 10.49
CA GLY A 246 -22.34 -4.19 10.43
C GLY A 246 -21.16 -5.10 10.76
N TRP A 247 -21.05 -6.24 10.04
CA TRP A 247 -19.98 -7.23 10.24
C TRP A 247 -18.56 -6.67 10.08
N LYS A 248 -18.40 -5.59 9.30
CA LYS A 248 -17.11 -4.95 9.08
C LYS A 248 -16.50 -4.41 10.38
N SER A 249 -17.32 -3.99 11.36
CA SER A 249 -16.82 -3.53 12.65
C SER A 249 -16.09 -4.60 13.47
N LEU A 250 -16.35 -5.89 13.18
CA LEU A 250 -15.68 -7.03 13.82
C LEU A 250 -14.29 -7.33 13.19
N VAL A 251 -14.10 -6.94 11.93
CA VAL A 251 -12.91 -7.27 11.14
C VAL A 251 -11.97 -6.08 11.03
N PHE A 252 -12.50 -4.87 10.97
CA PHE A 252 -11.76 -3.62 10.82
C PHE A 252 -11.84 -2.80 12.10
N PRO A 253 -10.80 -2.78 12.93
CA PRO A 253 -10.78 -2.00 14.17
C PRO A 253 -11.02 -0.50 13.95
N ASP A 254 -11.50 0.19 14.97
CA ASP A 254 -11.47 1.65 14.98
C ASP A 254 -10.10 2.12 15.43
N TRP A 255 -9.22 2.37 14.50
CA TRP A 255 -7.84 2.74 14.76
C TRP A 255 -7.67 4.02 15.60
N ARG A 256 -8.72 4.84 15.72
CA ARG A 256 -8.74 6.04 16.57
C ARG A 256 -8.99 5.71 18.03
N ARG A 257 -9.51 4.51 18.32
CA ARG A 257 -9.73 4.03 19.68
C ARG A 257 -8.52 3.21 20.09
N SER A 258 -7.60 3.81 20.80
CA SER A 258 -6.43 3.17 21.44
C SER A 258 -6.75 2.76 22.85
#